data_1a36f1704b670cbcf63dd737a35e8615
#
_entry.id   1a36f1704b670cbcf63dd737a35e8615
#
_cell.length_a   1.000
_cell.length_b   1.000
_cell.length_c   1.000
_cell.angle_alpha   90.00
_cell.angle_beta   90.00
_cell.angle_gamma   90.00
#
_symmetry.space_group_name_H-M   'P 1'
#
loop_
_entity.id
_entity.type
_entity.pdbx_description
1 polymer ?
#
loop_
_entity_poly.entity_id
_entity_poly.type
_entity_poly.pdbx_seq_one_letter_code
_entity_poly.pdbx_strand_id
1 'polypeptide(L)'
;MPVIFMERSLLDSLTEADIKEIIDENEGHTKYAKLEGYYEGDHDILRHRKKDSTAPNNRLVNNMAKYITDTATGYFIGKPVVYSSQNDAYLAALQDIFDYNDEQDENMELAKGASINGDCFEMLYLDEDAQIRFAKVAPSDLIMIYESDSGHAQPMAAIRSVRSVDKDKNVILKVEFWNAYQVLRFRSFNNGYLNLEAIEDHYWQDVPFVEYINNEERRGDFEGVITEIDAYNKAQSNTANYFQYNDDAILKILKLGDVSSDDVRDMKEKGAIILE
;
A
#
# COMPACT_ATOMS: atom_id res chain seq x y z
N MET A 1 0.52 -2.60 13.53
CA MET A 1 0.10 -3.80 12.75
C MET A 1 -1.42 -3.78 12.64
N PRO A 2 -2.04 -4.23 11.56
CA PRO A 2 -3.51 -4.24 11.43
C PRO A 2 -4.17 -5.37 12.23
N VAL A 3 -3.42 -6.02 13.10
CA VAL A 3 -3.88 -7.15 13.92
C VAL A 3 -3.50 -6.92 15.37
N ILE A 4 -4.49 -7.04 16.26
CA ILE A 4 -4.35 -6.92 17.71
C ILE A 4 -4.87 -8.19 18.36
N PHE A 5 -4.20 -8.65 19.41
CA PHE A 5 -4.67 -9.76 20.25
C PHE A 5 -5.16 -9.20 21.57
N MET A 6 -6.39 -9.53 21.95
CA MET A 6 -7.06 -8.96 23.11
C MET A 6 -7.86 -10.06 23.84
N GLU A 7 -7.99 -9.94 25.17
CA GLU A 7 -8.92 -10.78 25.92
C GLU A 7 -10.38 -10.37 25.63
N ARG A 8 -11.26 -11.33 25.53
CA ARG A 8 -12.69 -11.08 25.27
C ARG A 8 -13.34 -10.15 26.28
N SER A 9 -12.95 -10.27 27.55
CA SER A 9 -13.43 -9.41 28.64
C SER A 9 -13.13 -7.92 28.43
N LEU A 10 -12.00 -7.60 27.76
CA LEU A 10 -11.62 -6.23 27.43
C LEU A 10 -12.42 -5.70 26.25
N LEU A 11 -12.70 -6.55 25.25
CA LEU A 11 -13.51 -6.16 24.09
C LEU A 11 -14.88 -5.61 24.50
N ASP A 12 -15.55 -6.29 25.42
CA ASP A 12 -16.89 -5.92 25.91
C ASP A 12 -16.88 -4.60 26.71
N SER A 13 -15.72 -4.14 27.15
CA SER A 13 -15.53 -2.91 27.94
C SER A 13 -14.96 -1.74 27.13
N LEU A 14 -14.66 -1.92 25.84
CA LEU A 14 -14.10 -0.87 25.00
C LEU A 14 -15.00 0.36 24.92
N THR A 15 -14.42 1.51 25.22
CA THR A 15 -15.07 2.80 25.06
C THR A 15 -14.70 3.44 23.72
N GLU A 16 -15.41 4.50 23.35
CA GLU A 16 -15.08 5.34 22.17
C GLU A 16 -13.66 5.89 22.22
N ALA A 17 -13.18 6.20 23.43
CA ALA A 17 -11.82 6.69 23.64
C ALA A 17 -10.78 5.59 23.38
N ASP A 18 -11.04 4.37 23.84
CA ASP A 18 -10.17 3.22 23.61
C ASP A 18 -10.09 2.86 22.12
N ILE A 19 -11.23 2.88 21.42
CA ILE A 19 -11.26 2.69 19.95
C ILE A 19 -10.40 3.74 19.24
N LYS A 20 -10.51 5.00 19.68
CA LYS A 20 -9.71 6.09 19.11
C LYS A 20 -8.21 5.90 19.37
N GLU A 21 -7.84 5.49 20.58
CA GLU A 21 -6.45 5.20 20.96
C GLU A 21 -5.89 4.04 20.13
N ILE A 22 -6.65 2.97 19.96
CA ILE A 22 -6.28 1.83 19.09
C ILE A 22 -6.00 2.31 17.67
N ILE A 23 -6.85 3.18 17.12
CA ILE A 23 -6.66 3.72 15.77
C ILE A 23 -5.39 4.56 15.73
N ASP A 24 -5.19 5.48 16.67
CA ASP A 24 -4.06 6.41 16.70
C ASP A 24 -2.72 5.68 16.89
N GLU A 25 -2.68 4.65 17.73
CA GLU A 25 -1.49 3.81 17.92
C GLU A 25 -1.15 2.98 16.67
N ASN A 26 -2.17 2.59 15.92
CA ASN A 26 -2.00 1.82 14.69
C ASN A 26 -1.89 2.69 13.43
N GLU A 27 -1.99 4.01 13.54
CA GLU A 27 -1.70 4.96 12.45
C GLU A 27 -0.23 4.94 11.97
N GLY A 28 0.60 4.12 12.55
CA GLY A 28 1.95 3.83 12.05
C GLY A 28 1.99 3.20 10.65
N HIS A 29 1.00 3.47 9.82
CA HIS A 29 0.82 3.01 8.43
C HIS A 29 1.89 3.52 7.45
N THR A 30 2.94 4.13 7.95
CA THR A 30 4.14 4.44 7.16
C THR A 30 4.69 3.20 6.45
N LYS A 31 4.53 2.00 7.04
CA LYS A 31 4.91 0.73 6.39
C LYS A 31 4.12 0.53 5.10
N TYR A 32 2.79 0.52 5.17
CA TYR A 32 1.92 0.24 4.03
C TYR A 32 2.04 1.31 2.95
N ALA A 33 1.99 2.58 3.33
CA ALA A 33 2.19 3.69 2.40
C ALA A 33 3.55 3.62 1.70
N LYS A 34 4.60 3.17 2.41
CA LYS A 34 5.92 2.96 1.81
C LYS A 34 5.90 1.80 0.83
N LEU A 35 5.33 0.65 1.19
CA LEU A 35 5.28 -0.53 0.34
C LEU A 35 4.46 -0.27 -0.93
N GLU A 36 3.29 0.32 -0.78
CA GLU A 36 2.44 0.72 -1.91
C GLU A 36 3.14 1.74 -2.81
N GLY A 37 3.79 2.75 -2.21
CA GLY A 37 4.60 3.71 -2.96
C GLY A 37 5.70 3.05 -3.78
N TYR A 38 6.42 2.06 -3.21
CA TYR A 38 7.43 1.32 -3.95
C TYR A 38 6.84 0.48 -5.08
N TYR A 39 5.69 -0.14 -4.87
CA TYR A 39 4.99 -0.84 -5.93
C TYR A 39 4.56 0.11 -7.06
N GLU A 40 4.08 1.30 -6.74
CA GLU A 40 3.66 2.33 -7.71
C GLU A 40 4.84 3.06 -8.37
N GLY A 41 6.07 2.88 -7.88
CA GLY A 41 7.27 3.52 -8.40
C GLY A 41 7.64 4.83 -7.69
N ASP A 42 6.99 5.17 -6.57
CA ASP A 42 7.34 6.32 -5.73
C ASP A 42 8.46 5.97 -4.75
N HIS A 43 9.67 5.72 -5.29
CA HIS A 43 10.83 5.32 -4.52
C HIS A 43 11.54 6.51 -3.87
N ASP A 44 12.29 6.26 -2.79
CA ASP A 44 13.02 7.28 -2.03
C ASP A 44 14.02 8.07 -2.87
N ILE A 45 14.55 7.50 -3.96
CA ILE A 45 15.46 8.19 -4.88
C ILE A 45 14.83 9.44 -5.50
N LEU A 46 13.51 9.48 -5.69
CA LEU A 46 12.81 10.64 -6.27
C LEU A 46 12.88 11.88 -5.36
N ARG A 47 13.07 11.67 -4.06
CA ARG A 47 13.21 12.73 -3.04
C ARG A 47 14.65 13.15 -2.82
N HIS A 48 15.62 12.44 -3.47
CA HIS A 48 17.04 12.72 -3.29
C HIS A 48 17.41 14.11 -3.85
N ARG A 49 18.09 14.94 -3.05
CA ARG A 49 18.58 16.25 -3.44
C ARG A 49 20.09 16.30 -3.28
N LYS A 50 20.78 16.80 -4.30
CA LYS A 50 22.21 17.12 -4.19
C LYS A 50 22.41 18.47 -3.51
N LYS A 51 23.53 18.61 -2.80
CA LYS A 51 23.92 19.88 -2.17
C LYS A 51 24.22 20.96 -3.21
N ASP A 52 24.86 20.57 -4.32
CA ASP A 52 25.15 21.44 -5.45
C ASP A 52 23.97 21.37 -6.44
N SER A 53 23.26 22.49 -6.58
CA SER A 53 22.10 22.61 -7.47
C SER A 53 22.49 22.68 -8.95
N THR A 54 23.77 22.91 -9.27
CA THR A 54 24.28 22.98 -10.65
C THR A 54 24.74 21.62 -11.17
N ALA A 55 24.95 20.64 -10.28
CA ALA A 55 25.35 19.29 -10.66
C ALA A 55 24.16 18.49 -11.20
N PRO A 56 24.37 17.63 -12.21
CA PRO A 56 23.34 16.72 -12.71
C PRO A 56 22.71 15.91 -11.56
N ASN A 57 21.39 15.83 -11.53
CA ASN A 57 20.63 15.12 -10.48
C ASN A 57 19.56 14.23 -11.09
N ASN A 58 19.98 13.26 -11.88
CA ASN A 58 19.09 12.22 -12.38
C ASN A 58 18.58 11.36 -11.22
N ARG A 59 17.31 11.03 -11.24
CA ARG A 59 16.61 10.23 -10.24
C ARG A 59 15.85 9.13 -10.96
N LEU A 60 16.55 8.03 -11.23
CA LEU A 60 16.03 6.92 -12.00
C LEU A 60 15.45 5.88 -11.05
N VAL A 61 14.22 5.47 -11.33
CA VAL A 61 13.54 4.40 -10.63
C VAL A 61 13.56 3.15 -11.51
N ASN A 62 14.06 2.07 -10.96
CA ASN A 62 13.84 0.74 -11.49
C ASN A 62 12.82 0.05 -10.58
N ASN A 63 11.59 -0.12 -11.09
CA ASN A 63 10.50 -0.62 -10.28
C ASN A 63 10.54 -2.15 -10.14
N MET A 64 11.56 -2.65 -9.42
CA MET A 64 11.69 -4.08 -9.11
C MET A 64 10.62 -4.56 -8.14
N ALA A 65 10.09 -3.69 -7.27
CA ALA A 65 9.00 -4.01 -6.38
C ALA A 65 7.77 -4.47 -7.17
N LYS A 66 7.36 -3.70 -8.18
CA LYS A 66 6.27 -4.07 -9.07
C LYS A 66 6.55 -5.35 -9.83
N TYR A 67 7.77 -5.52 -10.36
CA TYR A 67 8.15 -6.73 -11.09
C TYR A 67 8.03 -8.00 -10.22
N ILE A 68 8.50 -7.95 -8.97
CA ILE A 68 8.42 -9.07 -8.03
C ILE A 68 6.96 -9.40 -7.75
N THR A 69 6.15 -8.42 -7.35
CA THR A 69 4.73 -8.60 -7.03
C THR A 69 3.93 -9.15 -8.21
N ASP A 70 4.04 -8.51 -9.39
CA ASP A 70 3.26 -8.93 -10.56
C ASP A 70 3.65 -10.34 -11.01
N THR A 71 4.93 -10.72 -10.87
CA THR A 71 5.41 -12.06 -11.18
C THR A 71 4.87 -13.09 -10.19
N ALA A 72 4.95 -12.80 -8.89
CA ALA A 72 4.47 -13.70 -7.83
C ALA A 72 2.95 -13.90 -7.95
N THR A 73 2.18 -12.82 -8.08
CA THR A 73 0.73 -12.86 -8.23
C THR A 73 0.31 -13.60 -9.51
N GLY A 74 0.95 -13.29 -10.64
CA GLY A 74 0.66 -13.95 -11.90
C GLY A 74 0.98 -15.46 -11.89
N TYR A 75 1.98 -15.88 -11.12
CA TYR A 75 2.28 -17.30 -10.93
C TYR A 75 1.27 -17.98 -10.00
N PHE A 76 0.88 -17.30 -8.90
CA PHE A 76 0.00 -17.85 -7.87
C PHE A 76 -1.46 -17.96 -8.35
N ILE A 77 -2.02 -16.90 -8.94
CA ILE A 77 -3.44 -16.82 -9.26
C ILE A 77 -3.72 -16.41 -10.72
N GLY A 78 -2.73 -16.56 -11.60
CA GLY A 78 -2.88 -16.25 -13.03
C GLY A 78 -3.85 -17.18 -13.82
N LYS A 79 -4.46 -18.15 -13.14
CA LYS A 79 -5.56 -18.97 -13.64
C LYS A 79 -6.72 -18.91 -12.65
N PRO A 80 -7.97 -18.92 -13.17
CA PRO A 80 -9.15 -18.96 -12.33
C PRO A 80 -9.13 -20.12 -11.32
N VAL A 81 -9.64 -19.86 -10.12
CA VAL A 81 -9.89 -20.91 -9.13
C VAL A 81 -11.05 -21.78 -9.62
N VAL A 82 -10.92 -23.09 -9.50
CA VAL A 82 -11.95 -24.05 -9.92
C VAL A 82 -12.60 -24.63 -8.67
N TYR A 83 -13.89 -24.42 -8.55
CA TYR A 83 -14.70 -24.95 -7.46
C TYR A 83 -15.43 -26.22 -7.87
N SER A 84 -15.55 -27.19 -6.97
CA SER A 84 -16.30 -28.40 -7.19
C SER A 84 -17.07 -28.81 -5.94
N SER A 85 -18.25 -29.39 -6.12
CA SER A 85 -19.09 -29.88 -5.04
C SER A 85 -19.84 -31.14 -5.49
N GLN A 86 -20.21 -31.98 -4.54
CA GLN A 86 -21.15 -33.08 -4.79
C GLN A 86 -22.62 -32.61 -4.85
N ASN A 87 -22.89 -31.37 -4.46
CA ASN A 87 -24.21 -30.75 -4.50
C ASN A 87 -24.20 -29.65 -5.59
N ASP A 88 -24.72 -30.01 -6.75
CA ASP A 88 -24.76 -29.13 -7.93
C ASP A 88 -25.59 -27.85 -7.67
N ALA A 89 -26.67 -27.93 -6.90
CA ALA A 89 -27.51 -26.77 -6.60
C ALA A 89 -26.78 -25.76 -5.69
N TYR A 90 -26.01 -26.26 -4.72
CA TYR A 90 -25.16 -25.44 -3.87
C TYR A 90 -24.03 -24.76 -4.67
N LEU A 91 -23.38 -25.53 -5.54
CA LEU A 91 -22.31 -25.01 -6.38
C LEU A 91 -22.82 -23.92 -7.34
N ALA A 92 -24.00 -24.13 -7.95
CA ALA A 92 -24.62 -23.12 -8.81
C ALA A 92 -24.92 -21.83 -8.05
N ALA A 93 -25.48 -21.91 -6.84
CA ALA A 93 -25.76 -20.72 -6.02
C ALA A 93 -24.49 -19.97 -5.62
N LEU A 94 -23.38 -20.67 -5.35
CA LEU A 94 -22.08 -20.03 -5.10
C LEU A 94 -21.53 -19.38 -6.37
N GLN A 95 -21.64 -20.04 -7.53
CA GLN A 95 -21.18 -19.47 -8.80
C GLN A 95 -21.95 -18.19 -9.15
N ASP A 96 -23.26 -18.13 -8.91
CA ASP A 96 -24.05 -16.92 -9.10
C ASP A 96 -23.51 -15.74 -8.25
N ILE A 97 -23.11 -16.01 -6.99
CA ILE A 97 -22.50 -15.01 -6.11
C ILE A 97 -21.12 -14.60 -6.64
N PHE A 98 -20.29 -15.54 -7.05
CA PHE A 98 -18.95 -15.28 -7.56
C PHE A 98 -18.97 -14.47 -8.87
N ASP A 99 -19.86 -14.83 -9.80
CA ASP A 99 -20.04 -14.10 -11.04
C ASP A 99 -20.57 -12.68 -10.81
N TYR A 100 -21.46 -12.51 -9.82
CA TYR A 100 -21.99 -11.19 -9.45
C TYR A 100 -20.92 -10.26 -8.85
N ASN A 101 -19.87 -10.82 -8.26
CA ASN A 101 -18.79 -10.09 -7.61
C ASN A 101 -17.49 -10.02 -8.42
N ASP A 102 -17.43 -10.64 -9.61
CA ASP A 102 -16.20 -10.76 -10.38
C ASP A 102 -15.04 -11.38 -9.56
N GLU A 103 -15.34 -12.52 -8.92
CA GLU A 103 -14.52 -13.17 -7.89
C GLU A 103 -13.07 -13.39 -8.35
N GLN A 104 -12.85 -13.69 -9.61
CA GLN A 104 -11.50 -13.91 -10.13
C GLN A 104 -10.64 -12.65 -10.08
N ASP A 105 -11.20 -11.48 -10.40
CA ASP A 105 -10.51 -10.20 -10.34
C ASP A 105 -10.25 -9.83 -8.88
N GLU A 106 -11.23 -10.01 -8.02
CA GLU A 106 -11.10 -9.76 -6.57
C GLU A 106 -10.01 -10.64 -5.95
N ASN A 107 -9.97 -11.93 -6.25
CA ASN A 107 -8.91 -12.84 -5.81
C ASN A 107 -7.51 -12.39 -6.27
N MET A 108 -7.41 -11.88 -7.51
CA MET A 108 -6.15 -11.36 -8.02
C MET A 108 -5.72 -10.09 -7.27
N GLU A 109 -6.65 -9.20 -6.99
CA GLU A 109 -6.39 -7.97 -6.22
C GLU A 109 -6.06 -8.25 -4.75
N LEU A 110 -6.68 -9.28 -4.12
CA LEU A 110 -6.34 -9.74 -2.78
C LEU A 110 -4.94 -10.34 -2.72
N ALA A 111 -4.59 -11.23 -3.66
CA ALA A 111 -3.26 -11.82 -3.75
C ALA A 111 -2.18 -10.75 -3.98
N LYS A 112 -2.45 -9.78 -4.86
CA LYS A 112 -1.55 -8.64 -5.10
C LYS A 112 -1.39 -7.78 -3.84
N GLY A 113 -2.48 -7.48 -3.12
CA GLY A 113 -2.44 -6.75 -1.87
C GLY A 113 -1.61 -7.45 -0.81
N ALA A 114 -1.79 -8.77 -0.65
CA ALA A 114 -1.01 -9.59 0.27
C ALA A 114 0.48 -9.63 -0.13
N SER A 115 0.80 -9.77 -1.42
CA SER A 115 2.19 -9.73 -1.93
C SER A 115 2.87 -8.38 -1.68
N ILE A 116 2.15 -7.25 -1.77
CA ILE A 116 2.69 -5.92 -1.51
C ILE A 116 2.88 -5.69 -0.01
N ASN A 117 1.82 -5.89 0.78
CA ASN A 117 1.71 -5.42 2.16
C ASN A 117 2.07 -6.49 3.20
N GLY A 118 2.06 -7.77 2.80
CA GLY A 118 2.22 -8.93 3.68
C GLY A 118 0.91 -9.49 4.18
N ASP A 119 -0.15 -8.70 4.15
CA ASP A 119 -1.53 -9.04 4.46
C ASP A 119 -2.49 -8.20 3.59
N CYS A 120 -3.70 -8.69 3.42
CA CYS A 120 -4.81 -8.02 2.77
C CYS A 120 -6.11 -8.49 3.39
N PHE A 121 -7.16 -7.73 3.28
CA PHE A 121 -8.44 -8.05 3.89
C PHE A 121 -9.56 -7.99 2.86
N GLU A 122 -10.56 -8.82 3.09
CA GLU A 122 -11.81 -8.82 2.34
C GLU A 122 -12.97 -8.59 3.30
N MET A 123 -13.87 -7.70 2.94
CA MET A 123 -15.10 -7.40 3.67
C MET A 123 -16.30 -8.01 2.96
N LEU A 124 -17.13 -8.76 3.68
CA LEU A 124 -18.42 -9.22 3.19
C LEU A 124 -19.51 -8.24 3.63
N TYR A 125 -20.40 -7.87 2.70
CA TYR A 125 -21.51 -6.99 2.98
C TYR A 125 -22.72 -7.33 2.10
N LEU A 126 -23.88 -6.79 2.45
CA LEU A 126 -25.07 -6.84 1.61
C LEU A 126 -25.25 -5.49 0.91
N ASP A 127 -25.53 -5.53 -0.38
CA ASP A 127 -25.88 -4.32 -1.13
C ASP A 127 -27.35 -3.91 -0.91
N GLU A 128 -27.79 -2.85 -1.61
CA GLU A 128 -29.17 -2.31 -1.49
C GLU A 128 -30.24 -3.33 -1.92
N ASP A 129 -29.89 -4.29 -2.76
CA ASP A 129 -30.76 -5.36 -3.24
C ASP A 129 -30.65 -6.63 -2.37
N ALA A 130 -29.99 -6.55 -1.22
CA ALA A 130 -29.68 -7.65 -0.29
C ALA A 130 -28.88 -8.80 -0.95
N GLN A 131 -28.09 -8.50 -1.99
CA GLN A 131 -27.16 -9.45 -2.59
C GLN A 131 -25.85 -9.46 -1.82
N ILE A 132 -25.24 -10.63 -1.70
CA ILE A 132 -23.94 -10.81 -1.07
C ILE A 132 -22.86 -10.17 -1.94
N ARG A 133 -22.12 -9.26 -1.34
CA ARG A 133 -20.96 -8.60 -1.94
C ARG A 133 -19.73 -8.86 -1.09
N PHE A 134 -18.57 -8.88 -1.74
CA PHE A 134 -17.28 -8.84 -1.08
C PHE A 134 -16.37 -7.83 -1.78
N ALA A 135 -15.50 -7.22 -1.02
CA ALA A 135 -14.61 -6.19 -1.51
C ALA A 135 -13.30 -6.17 -0.71
N LYS A 136 -12.21 -5.97 -1.43
CA LYS A 136 -10.90 -5.77 -0.83
C LYS A 136 -10.88 -4.54 0.08
N VAL A 137 -10.27 -4.68 1.25
CA VAL A 137 -10.00 -3.60 2.19
C VAL A 137 -8.49 -3.48 2.39
N ALA A 138 -7.98 -2.25 2.26
CA ALA A 138 -6.56 -2.00 2.46
C ALA A 138 -6.15 -2.24 3.92
N PRO A 139 -4.96 -2.83 4.18
CA PRO A 139 -4.46 -3.03 5.55
C PRO A 139 -4.29 -1.71 6.33
N SER A 140 -4.19 -0.59 5.64
CA SER A 140 -4.17 0.75 6.24
C SER A 140 -5.50 1.16 6.87
N ASP A 141 -6.61 0.60 6.39
CA ASP A 141 -7.95 1.05 6.74
C ASP A 141 -8.65 0.10 7.72
N LEU A 142 -8.02 -1.00 8.08
CA LEU A 142 -8.60 -2.05 8.91
C LEU A 142 -7.66 -2.49 10.04
N ILE A 143 -8.22 -2.72 11.21
CA ILE A 143 -7.56 -3.34 12.35
C ILE A 143 -8.42 -4.53 12.76
N MET A 144 -7.86 -5.75 12.65
CA MET A 144 -8.52 -6.97 13.15
C MET A 144 -8.17 -7.22 14.60
N ILE A 145 -9.16 -7.58 15.40
CA ILE A 145 -8.99 -7.92 16.81
C ILE A 145 -9.27 -9.41 16.98
N TYR A 146 -8.25 -10.14 17.42
CA TYR A 146 -8.30 -11.57 17.66
C TYR A 146 -8.27 -11.89 19.16
N GLU A 147 -8.84 -13.03 19.52
CA GLU A 147 -8.81 -13.54 20.89
C GLU A 147 -7.40 -13.99 21.27
N SER A 148 -6.89 -13.46 22.38
CA SER A 148 -5.53 -13.78 22.85
C SER A 148 -5.44 -15.13 23.56
N ASP A 149 -6.55 -15.64 24.11
CA ASP A 149 -6.56 -16.79 25.03
C ASP A 149 -6.76 -18.13 24.33
N SER A 150 -7.07 -18.14 23.03
CA SER A 150 -7.30 -19.38 22.28
C SER A 150 -6.05 -19.83 21.53
N GLY A 151 -5.76 -21.12 21.53
CA GLY A 151 -4.68 -21.71 20.72
C GLY A 151 -4.90 -21.55 19.19
N HIS A 152 -6.11 -21.15 18.79
CA HIS A 152 -6.47 -20.71 17.43
C HIS A 152 -7.13 -19.36 17.56
N ALA A 153 -6.41 -18.30 17.18
CA ALA A 153 -6.92 -16.95 17.24
C ALA A 153 -8.20 -16.82 16.39
N GLN A 154 -9.31 -16.50 17.04
CA GLN A 154 -10.58 -16.26 16.38
C GLN A 154 -10.79 -14.74 16.25
N PRO A 155 -11.27 -14.23 15.11
CA PRO A 155 -11.63 -12.83 14.99
C PRO A 155 -12.80 -12.52 15.93
N MET A 156 -12.64 -11.51 16.76
CA MET A 156 -13.67 -11.05 17.69
C MET A 156 -14.32 -9.75 17.25
N ALA A 157 -13.55 -8.88 16.62
CA ALA A 157 -14.00 -7.60 16.10
C ALA A 157 -13.07 -7.08 15.00
N ALA A 158 -13.56 -6.09 14.28
CA ALA A 158 -12.76 -5.34 13.32
C ALA A 158 -13.06 -3.85 13.47
N ILE A 159 -12.04 -3.01 13.38
CA ILE A 159 -12.15 -1.55 13.32
C ILE A 159 -11.77 -1.11 11.92
N ARG A 160 -12.72 -0.62 11.15
CA ARG A 160 -12.47 0.00 9.85
C ARG A 160 -12.47 1.50 10.01
N SER A 161 -11.43 2.18 9.53
CA SER A 161 -11.31 3.63 9.61
C SER A 161 -11.00 4.23 8.24
N VAL A 162 -11.81 5.19 7.81
CA VAL A 162 -11.64 5.87 6.52
C VAL A 162 -11.57 7.38 6.74
N ARG A 163 -10.51 7.99 6.21
CA ARG A 163 -10.34 9.44 6.24
C ARG A 163 -10.85 10.08 4.96
N SER A 164 -11.58 11.17 5.13
CA SER A 164 -12.06 12.01 4.03
C SER A 164 -11.94 13.48 4.41
N VAL A 165 -12.08 14.35 3.43
CA VAL A 165 -12.05 15.81 3.64
C VAL A 165 -13.36 16.38 3.14
N ASP A 166 -14.00 17.23 3.94
CA ASP A 166 -15.22 17.92 3.55
C ASP A 166 -14.94 19.13 2.64
N LYS A 167 -16.01 19.82 2.24
CA LYS A 167 -15.94 21.01 1.38
C LYS A 167 -15.19 22.17 2.04
N ASP A 168 -15.17 22.21 3.38
CA ASP A 168 -14.52 23.24 4.20
C ASP A 168 -13.09 22.84 4.60
N LYS A 169 -12.56 21.76 4.01
CA LYS A 169 -11.23 21.17 4.27
C LYS A 169 -11.05 20.61 5.69
N ASN A 170 -12.14 20.33 6.41
CA ASN A 170 -12.05 19.61 7.66
C ASN A 170 -11.78 18.13 7.39
N VAL A 171 -10.89 17.53 8.15
CA VAL A 171 -10.64 16.09 8.11
C VAL A 171 -11.78 15.39 8.85
N ILE A 172 -12.48 14.49 8.14
CA ILE A 172 -13.50 13.63 8.71
C ILE A 172 -12.93 12.22 8.81
N LEU A 173 -12.91 11.65 10.00
CA LEU A 173 -12.61 10.26 10.25
C LEU A 173 -13.93 9.53 10.48
N LYS A 174 -14.27 8.60 9.60
CA LYS A 174 -15.36 7.65 9.76
C LYS A 174 -14.79 6.36 10.29
N VAL A 175 -15.38 5.85 11.37
CA VAL A 175 -14.95 4.62 12.01
C VAL A 175 -16.14 3.68 12.12
N GLU A 176 -15.93 2.43 11.77
CA GLU A 176 -16.87 1.33 11.92
C GLU A 176 -16.24 0.29 12.83
N PHE A 177 -16.90 0.01 13.94
CA PHE A 177 -16.53 -1.09 14.82
C PHE A 177 -17.49 -2.25 14.58
N TRP A 178 -16.98 -3.36 14.09
CA TRP A 178 -17.72 -4.55 13.72
C TRP A 178 -17.47 -5.64 14.76
N ASN A 179 -18.51 -6.20 15.30
CA ASN A 179 -18.46 -7.45 16.08
C ASN A 179 -19.26 -8.54 15.35
N ALA A 180 -19.56 -9.66 16.00
CA ALA A 180 -20.28 -10.77 15.37
C ALA A 180 -21.75 -10.45 15.00
N TYR A 181 -22.35 -9.39 15.54
CA TYR A 181 -23.79 -9.12 15.42
C TYR A 181 -24.12 -7.72 14.97
N GLN A 182 -23.24 -6.75 15.25
CA GLN A 182 -23.52 -5.33 15.09
C GLN A 182 -22.35 -4.58 14.51
N VAL A 183 -22.67 -3.48 13.83
CA VAL A 183 -21.73 -2.44 13.46
C VAL A 183 -22.07 -1.15 14.17
N LEU A 184 -21.09 -0.58 14.87
CA LEU A 184 -21.16 0.73 15.50
C LEU A 184 -20.45 1.73 14.59
N ARG A 185 -21.16 2.77 14.15
CA ARG A 185 -20.61 3.79 13.27
C ARG A 185 -20.32 5.06 14.05
N PHE A 186 -19.09 5.53 13.94
CA PHE A 186 -18.63 6.73 14.60
C PHE A 186 -18.12 7.74 13.57
N ARG A 187 -18.15 9.00 13.95
CA ARG A 187 -17.52 10.08 13.20
C ARG A 187 -16.71 11.00 14.12
N SER A 188 -15.55 11.43 13.63
CA SER A 188 -14.72 12.44 14.26
C SER A 188 -14.38 13.53 13.26
N PHE A 189 -14.27 14.77 13.74
CA PHE A 189 -13.87 15.93 12.96
C PHE A 189 -12.52 16.44 13.48
N ASN A 190 -11.59 16.69 12.54
CA ASN A 190 -10.26 17.27 12.83
C ASN A 190 -9.51 16.54 13.94
N ASN A 191 -9.52 15.19 13.91
CA ASN A 191 -8.93 14.31 14.93
C ASN A 191 -9.49 14.50 16.37
N GLY A 192 -10.69 15.02 16.48
CA GLY A 192 -11.40 15.13 17.77
C GLY A 192 -11.90 13.79 18.29
N TYR A 193 -12.82 13.85 19.25
CA TYR A 193 -13.47 12.67 19.82
C TYR A 193 -14.30 11.92 18.76
N LEU A 194 -14.41 10.61 18.94
CA LEU A 194 -15.37 9.81 18.19
C LEU A 194 -16.79 10.08 18.74
N ASN A 195 -17.73 10.34 17.84
CA ASN A 195 -19.13 10.49 18.18
C ASN A 195 -19.89 9.35 17.54
N LEU A 196 -20.62 8.59 18.33
CA LEU A 196 -21.50 7.52 17.84
C LEU A 196 -22.64 8.11 17.01
N GLU A 197 -22.77 7.65 15.76
CA GLU A 197 -23.85 8.09 14.84
C GLU A 197 -24.96 7.05 14.72
N ALA A 198 -24.60 5.76 14.66
CA ALA A 198 -25.55 4.67 14.47
C ALA A 198 -25.05 3.37 15.07
N ILE A 199 -25.99 2.50 15.46
CA ILE A 199 -25.77 1.11 15.77
C ILE A 199 -26.72 0.31 14.88
N GLU A 200 -26.19 -0.61 14.09
CA GLU A 200 -26.96 -1.39 13.13
C GLU A 200 -26.66 -2.88 13.34
N ASP A 201 -27.69 -3.70 13.35
CA ASP A 201 -27.56 -5.16 13.41
C ASP A 201 -27.17 -5.71 12.02
N HIS A 202 -26.32 -6.74 11.98
CA HIS A 202 -26.04 -7.48 10.76
C HIS A 202 -26.28 -8.98 10.96
N TYR A 203 -26.42 -9.71 9.85
CA TYR A 203 -26.90 -11.10 9.88
C TYR A 203 -25.78 -12.14 9.72
N TRP A 204 -24.51 -11.72 9.69
CA TRP A 204 -23.37 -12.61 9.43
C TRP A 204 -23.10 -13.60 10.56
N GLN A 205 -23.47 -13.28 11.80
CA GLN A 205 -23.22 -14.07 13.02
C GLN A 205 -21.72 -14.29 13.30
N ASP A 206 -20.88 -13.55 12.62
CA ASP A 206 -19.42 -13.51 12.77
C ASP A 206 -18.91 -12.15 12.27
N VAL A 207 -17.63 -11.87 12.49
CA VAL A 207 -16.99 -10.65 11.99
C VAL A 207 -16.86 -10.78 10.47
N PRO A 208 -17.48 -9.90 9.65
CA PRO A 208 -17.56 -10.09 8.21
C PRO A 208 -16.28 -9.63 7.48
N PHE A 209 -15.13 -9.95 8.03
CA PHE A 209 -13.82 -9.68 7.44
C PHE A 209 -12.98 -10.95 7.42
N VAL A 210 -12.32 -11.18 6.30
CA VAL A 210 -11.39 -12.29 6.10
C VAL A 210 -9.99 -11.73 5.89
N GLU A 211 -9.01 -12.25 6.64
CA GLU A 211 -7.60 -11.89 6.50
C GLU A 211 -6.91 -12.85 5.53
N TYR A 212 -6.22 -12.31 4.53
CA TYR A 212 -5.37 -13.03 3.59
C TYR A 212 -3.91 -12.68 3.89
N ILE A 213 -3.18 -13.61 4.49
CA ILE A 213 -1.78 -13.43 4.87
C ILE A 213 -0.87 -13.99 3.77
N ASN A 214 0.16 -13.23 3.39
CA ASN A 214 1.16 -13.67 2.44
C ASN A 214 2.08 -14.75 3.01
N ASN A 215 2.43 -14.60 4.28
CA ASN A 215 3.28 -15.52 5.04
C ASN A 215 3.05 -15.32 6.54
N GLU A 216 3.58 -16.24 7.38
CA GLU A 216 3.41 -16.18 8.84
C GLU A 216 3.96 -14.89 9.46
N GLU A 217 4.98 -14.29 8.86
CA GLU A 217 5.59 -13.04 9.31
C GLU A 217 4.83 -11.79 8.85
N ARG A 218 3.77 -11.92 8.06
CA ARG A 218 3.01 -10.82 7.44
C ARG A 218 3.92 -9.81 6.74
N ARG A 219 4.78 -10.31 5.86
CA ARG A 219 5.73 -9.52 5.09
C ARG A 219 5.41 -9.57 3.60
N GLY A 220 5.51 -8.41 2.95
CA GLY A 220 5.43 -8.33 1.49
C GLY A 220 6.61 -9.01 0.80
N ASP A 221 6.41 -9.49 -0.43
CA ASP A 221 7.42 -10.26 -1.17
C ASP A 221 8.70 -9.48 -1.45
N PHE A 222 8.61 -8.17 -1.65
CA PHE A 222 9.77 -7.31 -1.88
C PHE A 222 10.22 -6.52 -0.63
N GLU A 223 9.50 -6.60 0.49
CA GLU A 223 9.80 -5.84 1.71
C GLU A 223 11.23 -6.06 2.20
N GLY A 224 11.72 -7.31 2.10
CA GLY A 224 13.06 -7.67 2.53
C GLY A 224 14.19 -7.14 1.65
N VAL A 225 13.91 -6.68 0.43
CA VAL A 225 14.90 -6.23 -0.56
C VAL A 225 14.79 -4.75 -0.93
N ILE A 226 14.05 -3.97 -0.15
CA ILE A 226 13.89 -2.52 -0.39
C ILE A 226 15.25 -1.81 -0.41
N THR A 227 16.15 -2.17 0.49
CA THR A 227 17.49 -1.55 0.57
C THR A 227 18.34 -1.82 -0.66
N GLU A 228 18.22 -3.00 -1.26
CA GLU A 228 18.86 -3.37 -2.50
C GLU A 228 18.26 -2.62 -3.70
N ILE A 229 16.93 -2.46 -3.73
CA ILE A 229 16.24 -1.65 -4.73
C ILE A 229 16.74 -0.20 -4.67
N ASP A 230 16.85 0.37 -3.46
CA ASP A 230 17.37 1.72 -3.26
C ASP A 230 18.83 1.87 -3.70
N ALA A 231 19.68 0.91 -3.35
CA ALA A 231 21.07 0.90 -3.76
C ALA A 231 21.20 0.82 -5.29
N TYR A 232 20.37 0.00 -5.93
CA TYR A 232 20.33 -0.12 -7.39
C TYR A 232 19.87 1.19 -8.07
N ASN A 233 18.78 1.78 -7.61
CA ASN A 233 18.28 3.07 -8.10
C ASN A 233 19.34 4.17 -7.97
N LYS A 234 20.06 4.21 -6.85
CA LYS A 234 21.15 5.16 -6.61
C LYS A 234 22.32 4.93 -7.56
N ALA A 235 22.71 3.67 -7.79
CA ALA A 235 23.80 3.32 -8.71
C ALA A 235 23.45 3.75 -10.15
N GLN A 236 22.26 3.44 -10.64
CA GLN A 236 21.76 3.84 -11.96
C GLN A 236 21.71 5.37 -12.10
N SER A 237 21.19 6.06 -11.11
CA SER A 237 21.12 7.53 -11.08
C SER A 237 22.49 8.18 -11.11
N ASN A 238 23.46 7.62 -10.36
CA ASN A 238 24.84 8.11 -10.36
C ASN A 238 25.53 7.87 -11.70
N THR A 239 25.28 6.72 -12.32
CA THR A 239 25.82 6.41 -13.66
C THR A 239 25.28 7.41 -14.69
N ALA A 240 23.98 7.70 -14.69
CA ALA A 240 23.37 8.71 -15.55
C ALA A 240 23.94 10.11 -15.29
N ASN A 241 24.12 10.49 -14.01
CA ASN A 241 24.78 11.75 -13.65
C ASN A 241 26.21 11.84 -14.14
N TYR A 242 26.96 10.73 -14.08
CA TYR A 242 28.34 10.69 -14.55
C TYR A 242 28.42 10.88 -16.07
N PHE A 243 27.57 10.20 -16.83
CA PHE A 243 27.51 10.40 -18.28
C PHE A 243 27.14 11.84 -18.63
N GLN A 244 26.08 12.38 -18.03
CA GLN A 244 25.67 13.77 -18.29
C GLN A 244 26.76 14.76 -17.92
N TYR A 245 27.47 14.58 -16.80
CA TYR A 245 28.56 15.43 -16.39
C TYR A 245 29.73 15.40 -17.38
N ASN A 246 30.05 14.23 -17.95
CA ASN A 246 31.15 14.10 -18.94
C ASN A 246 30.73 14.61 -20.31
N ASP A 247 29.46 14.46 -20.70
CA ASP A 247 28.96 15.03 -21.99
C ASP A 247 28.98 16.57 -21.96
N ASP A 248 28.77 17.16 -20.78
CA ASP A 248 28.86 18.61 -20.57
C ASP A 248 30.27 19.08 -20.19
N ALA A 249 31.25 18.16 -20.11
CA ALA A 249 32.61 18.51 -19.69
C ALA A 249 33.32 19.38 -20.73
N ILE A 250 33.77 20.55 -20.28
CA ILE A 250 34.60 21.45 -21.08
C ILE A 250 36.07 21.14 -20.79
N LEU A 251 36.84 20.79 -21.80
CA LEU A 251 38.28 20.60 -21.69
C LEU A 251 38.94 21.92 -21.30
N LYS A 252 39.47 22.03 -20.07
CA LYS A 252 40.23 23.21 -19.62
C LYS A 252 41.69 23.01 -19.96
N ILE A 253 42.17 23.81 -20.94
CA ILE A 253 43.60 23.86 -21.28
C ILE A 253 44.21 25.09 -20.58
N LEU A 254 45.27 24.83 -19.78
CA LEU A 254 46.02 25.87 -19.08
C LEU A 254 47.26 26.25 -19.92
N LYS A 255 47.50 27.56 -20.04
CA LYS A 255 48.63 28.22 -20.80
C LYS A 255 48.39 28.44 -22.30
N LEU A 256 47.17 28.59 -22.73
CA LEU A 256 46.88 29.26 -23.99
C LEU A 256 46.86 30.79 -23.79
N GLY A 257 47.37 31.54 -24.78
CA GLY A 257 47.25 32.98 -24.83
C GLY A 257 45.77 33.45 -24.84
N ASP A 258 45.50 34.71 -25.16
CA ASP A 258 44.15 35.27 -25.15
C ASP A 258 43.18 34.46 -26.01
N VAL A 259 42.18 33.84 -25.34
CA VAL A 259 41.09 33.08 -25.99
C VAL A 259 39.86 33.96 -26.02
N SER A 260 39.30 34.19 -27.21
CA SER A 260 38.08 34.98 -27.37
C SER A 260 36.81 34.18 -26.99
N SER A 261 35.70 34.91 -26.77
CA SER A 261 34.41 34.28 -26.52
C SER A 261 33.88 33.43 -27.69
N ASP A 262 34.32 33.76 -28.91
CA ASP A 262 33.97 33.00 -30.13
C ASP A 262 34.75 31.69 -30.21
N ASP A 263 36.01 31.67 -29.76
CA ASP A 263 36.83 30.46 -29.67
C ASP A 263 36.20 29.46 -28.65
N VAL A 264 35.68 29.95 -27.52
CA VAL A 264 34.99 29.12 -26.52
C VAL A 264 33.72 28.51 -27.09
N ARG A 265 33.01 29.24 -27.94
CA ARG A 265 31.79 28.75 -28.60
C ARG A 265 32.09 27.68 -29.65
N ASP A 266 33.11 27.90 -30.45
CA ASP A 266 33.63 26.95 -31.45
C ASP A 266 34.17 25.67 -30.81
N MET A 267 34.82 25.76 -29.64
CA MET A 267 35.26 24.64 -28.82
C MET A 267 34.09 23.78 -28.33
N LYS A 268 33.00 24.42 -27.89
CA LYS A 268 31.79 23.70 -27.49
C LYS A 268 31.14 22.95 -28.65
N GLU A 269 31.05 23.57 -29.82
CA GLU A 269 30.43 22.98 -31.00
C GLU A 269 31.26 21.86 -31.62
N LYS A 270 32.60 21.94 -31.56
CA LYS A 270 33.50 20.97 -32.18
C LYS A 270 34.04 19.90 -31.20
N GLY A 271 33.80 20.07 -29.92
CA GLY A 271 34.24 19.12 -28.88
C GLY A 271 35.76 19.00 -28.70
N ALA A 272 36.56 19.83 -29.35
CA ALA A 272 38.01 19.83 -29.28
C ALA A 272 38.64 21.19 -29.59
N ILE A 273 39.77 21.48 -28.94
CA ILE A 273 40.65 22.58 -29.28
C ILE A 273 41.78 22.04 -30.17
N ILE A 274 41.94 22.57 -31.35
CA ILE A 274 43.12 22.34 -32.19
C ILE A 274 44.12 23.48 -31.92
N LEU A 275 45.25 23.11 -31.31
CA LEU A 275 46.41 24.01 -31.11
C LEU A 275 47.34 23.84 -32.28
N GLU A 276 47.70 24.95 -32.98
CA GLU A 276 48.86 25.02 -33.90
C GLU A 276 50.14 25.33 -33.13
#